data_0383d5867278c21b67f7fea5cdc0074f
#
_entry.id   0383d5867278c21b67f7fea5cdc0074f
#
_cell.length_a   1.000
_cell.length_b   1.000
_cell.length_c   1.000
_cell.angle_alpha   90.00
_cell.angle_beta   90.00
_cell.angle_gamma   90.00
#
_symmetry.space_group_name_H-M   'P 1'
#
loop_
_entity.id
_entity.type
_entity.pdbx_description
1 polymer ?
#
loop_
_entity_poly.entity_id
_entity_poly.type
_entity_poly.pdbx_seq_one_letter_code
_entity_poly.pdbx_strand_id
1 'polypeptide(L)'
;MNRAKYVLLLALIAVVGAIIPQARTNGLFVIASFPSLVDDLELIACPGDRIDYLVPYGVDPHEYTLTPSDIEIIKKADLIVTTGHTSFEAKISEMAEKGEIKARVIEIPKIPGIVIRKNPVLGTPNYHMPIYDPENFITYMEYLAREMARLNPSCKTYYFERISSIRKQVERVVASTPKLSIDAVADSPVVQYAVEWIGIKLKYLVVAEHGLQANPDLAVVEKALIEGKIGLVVVTEQYRSKYSEWLIKKAIETGIPVLLIPSPMSKGTTIEKLRYVSLQVASIASSIQNYNVSAEHSRVNRRFYIIDYVAIALGILVYALMLTAIWCREK
;
A
#
# COMPACT_ATOMS: atom_id res chain seq x y z
N MET A 1 -65.95 25.98 -18.15
CA MET A 1 -64.57 25.52 -17.80
C MET A 1 -64.53 23.99 -17.95
N ASN A 2 -63.77 23.48 -18.92
CA ASN A 2 -64.01 22.19 -19.59
C ASN A 2 -63.53 20.99 -18.71
N ARG A 3 -64.45 20.09 -18.33
CA ARG A 3 -64.23 18.85 -17.60
C ARG A 3 -63.05 18.01 -18.21
N ALA A 4 -62.90 18.10 -19.55
CA ALA A 4 -61.77 17.43 -20.27
C ALA A 4 -60.37 17.92 -19.86
N LYS A 5 -60.26 19.22 -19.50
CA LYS A 5 -58.92 19.75 -19.04
C LYS A 5 -58.53 19.22 -17.67
N TYR A 6 -59.48 18.95 -16.77
CA TYR A 6 -59.19 18.35 -15.45
C TYR A 6 -58.85 16.87 -15.55
N VAL A 7 -59.49 16.14 -16.49
CA VAL A 7 -59.16 14.73 -16.74
C VAL A 7 -57.74 14.61 -17.32
N LEU A 8 -57.36 15.52 -18.24
CA LEU A 8 -56.00 15.53 -18.80
C LEU A 8 -54.93 15.92 -17.77
N LEU A 9 -55.22 16.86 -16.87
CA LEU A 9 -54.32 17.27 -15.80
C LEU A 9 -54.12 16.17 -14.74
N LEU A 10 -55.22 15.46 -14.37
CA LEU A 10 -55.14 14.31 -13.47
C LEU A 10 -54.41 13.11 -14.08
N ALA A 11 -54.57 12.87 -15.38
CA ALA A 11 -53.80 11.84 -16.09
C ALA A 11 -52.32 12.18 -16.17
N LEU A 12 -51.94 13.46 -16.35
CA LEU A 12 -50.55 13.91 -16.37
C LEU A 12 -49.90 13.78 -15.00
N ILE A 13 -50.61 14.08 -13.91
CA ILE A 13 -50.14 13.92 -12.53
C ILE A 13 -49.98 12.43 -12.19
N ALA A 14 -50.85 11.55 -12.66
CA ALA A 14 -50.74 10.10 -12.45
C ALA A 14 -49.54 9.49 -13.19
N VAL A 15 -49.18 10.01 -14.37
CA VAL A 15 -48.02 9.54 -15.15
C VAL A 15 -46.70 10.04 -14.54
N VAL A 16 -46.69 11.26 -13.99
CA VAL A 16 -45.48 11.81 -13.32
C VAL A 16 -45.23 11.12 -11.96
N GLY A 17 -46.32 10.69 -11.27
CA GLY A 17 -46.19 9.94 -10.00
C GLY A 17 -45.67 8.51 -10.16
N ALA A 18 -45.63 7.94 -11.38
CA ALA A 18 -45.20 6.56 -11.62
C ALA A 18 -43.67 6.38 -11.88
N ILE A 19 -42.90 7.48 -11.88
CA ILE A 19 -41.43 7.44 -12.11
C ILE A 19 -40.67 7.79 -10.81
N ILE A 20 -41.25 7.54 -9.65
CA ILE A 20 -40.45 7.52 -8.43
C ILE A 20 -39.71 6.19 -8.45
N PRO A 21 -38.34 6.18 -8.55
CA PRO A 21 -37.62 4.94 -8.42
C PRO A 21 -37.98 4.34 -7.07
N GLN A 22 -38.55 3.16 -7.09
CA GLN A 22 -38.88 2.41 -5.88
C GLN A 22 -37.60 2.23 -5.08
N ALA A 23 -37.50 2.91 -3.94
CA ALA A 23 -36.35 2.76 -3.06
C ALA A 23 -36.20 1.27 -2.72
N ARG A 24 -35.05 0.67 -3.04
CA ARG A 24 -34.79 -0.70 -2.66
C ARG A 24 -34.94 -0.80 -1.14
N THR A 25 -35.81 -1.64 -0.68
CA THR A 25 -35.98 -1.95 0.76
C THR A 25 -34.92 -2.92 1.26
N ASN A 26 -34.21 -3.60 0.35
CA ASN A 26 -33.12 -4.53 0.64
C ASN A 26 -31.78 -3.88 0.27
N GLY A 27 -30.75 -4.12 1.09
CA GLY A 27 -29.37 -3.68 0.82
C GLY A 27 -28.78 -4.28 -0.46
N LEU A 28 -27.61 -3.84 -0.84
CA LEU A 28 -26.84 -4.38 -1.97
C LEU A 28 -26.22 -5.73 -1.63
N PHE A 29 -26.16 -6.61 -2.62
CA PHE A 29 -25.31 -7.78 -2.57
C PHE A 29 -24.03 -7.51 -3.35
N VAL A 30 -22.91 -7.36 -2.64
CA VAL A 30 -21.60 -6.98 -3.18
C VAL A 30 -20.67 -8.20 -3.10
N ILE A 31 -19.99 -8.51 -4.19
CA ILE A 31 -18.98 -9.56 -4.26
C ILE A 31 -17.60 -8.93 -4.45
N ALA A 32 -16.66 -9.29 -3.59
CA ALA A 32 -15.25 -9.00 -3.76
C ALA A 32 -14.54 -10.18 -4.45
N SER A 33 -13.57 -9.94 -5.31
CA SER A 33 -12.74 -11.02 -5.85
C SER A 33 -11.92 -11.70 -4.76
N PHE A 34 -11.44 -10.92 -3.77
CA PHE A 34 -10.61 -11.40 -2.66
C PHE A 34 -11.19 -11.02 -1.31
N PRO A 35 -10.96 -11.85 -0.28
CA PRO A 35 -11.47 -11.58 1.06
C PRO A 35 -10.90 -10.31 1.69
N SER A 36 -9.68 -9.89 1.31
CA SER A 36 -9.07 -8.66 1.81
C SER A 36 -9.78 -7.38 1.38
N LEU A 37 -10.52 -7.39 0.26
CA LEU A 37 -11.34 -6.26 -0.17
C LEU A 37 -12.64 -6.16 0.64
N VAL A 38 -13.08 -7.24 1.31
CA VAL A 38 -14.29 -7.25 2.14
C VAL A 38 -14.18 -6.26 3.28
N ASP A 39 -13.05 -6.29 4.01
CA ASP A 39 -12.83 -5.40 5.15
C ASP A 39 -12.91 -3.90 4.75
N ASP A 40 -12.43 -3.54 3.56
CA ASP A 40 -12.53 -2.19 3.02
C ASP A 40 -13.97 -1.84 2.58
N LEU A 41 -14.68 -2.77 1.94
CA LEU A 41 -16.09 -2.61 1.54
C LEU A 41 -17.01 -2.43 2.76
N GLU A 42 -16.74 -3.15 3.85
CA GLU A 42 -17.48 -3.03 5.11
C GLU A 42 -17.34 -1.65 5.75
N LEU A 43 -16.24 -0.92 5.49
CA LEU A 43 -16.09 0.46 5.96
C LEU A 43 -17.17 1.40 5.44
N ILE A 44 -17.75 1.13 4.26
CA ILE A 44 -18.77 1.97 3.65
C ILE A 44 -20.14 1.31 3.56
N ALA A 45 -20.25 0.02 3.78
CA ALA A 45 -21.49 -0.74 3.67
C ALA A 45 -22.61 -0.14 4.52
N CYS A 46 -23.79 0.06 3.89
CA CYS A 46 -24.99 0.51 4.57
C CYS A 46 -25.64 -0.64 5.33
N PRO A 47 -26.34 -0.39 6.44
CA PRO A 47 -27.12 -1.44 7.10
C PRO A 47 -28.07 -2.14 6.10
N GLY A 48 -27.91 -3.45 5.98
CA GLY A 48 -28.64 -4.28 5.03
C GLY A 48 -27.84 -4.68 3.78
N ASP A 49 -26.72 -4.01 3.48
CA ASP A 49 -25.78 -4.50 2.45
C ASP A 49 -25.13 -5.80 2.92
N ARG A 50 -24.98 -6.71 1.99
CA ARG A 50 -24.29 -7.98 2.20
C ARG A 50 -23.04 -8.02 1.33
N ILE A 51 -21.92 -8.34 1.94
CA ILE A 51 -20.63 -8.46 1.25
C ILE A 51 -20.17 -9.92 1.36
N ASP A 52 -19.66 -10.45 0.24
CA ASP A 52 -19.11 -11.81 0.16
C ASP A 52 -17.88 -11.79 -0.76
N TYR A 53 -17.15 -12.88 -0.86
CA TYR A 53 -15.94 -12.97 -1.69
C TYR A 53 -15.86 -14.31 -2.43
N LEU A 54 -15.01 -14.37 -3.48
CA LEU A 54 -14.86 -15.55 -4.33
C LEU A 54 -13.68 -16.43 -3.91
N VAL A 55 -12.47 -15.88 -3.89
CA VAL A 55 -11.25 -16.67 -3.63
C VAL A 55 -11.08 -16.91 -2.14
N PRO A 56 -11.06 -18.15 -1.65
CA PRO A 56 -10.84 -18.46 -0.25
C PRO A 56 -9.47 -17.98 0.25
N TYR A 57 -9.36 -17.71 1.55
CA TYR A 57 -8.07 -17.42 2.19
C TYR A 57 -7.07 -18.56 1.95
N GLY A 58 -5.82 -18.19 1.60
CA GLY A 58 -4.73 -19.15 1.40
C GLY A 58 -4.68 -19.80 0.02
N VAL A 59 -5.61 -19.48 -0.88
CA VAL A 59 -5.59 -19.92 -2.28
C VAL A 59 -4.84 -18.87 -3.11
N ASP A 60 -3.93 -19.33 -4.00
CA ASP A 60 -3.26 -18.44 -4.93
C ASP A 60 -4.29 -17.94 -5.97
N PRO A 61 -4.53 -16.64 -6.06
CA PRO A 61 -5.50 -16.08 -6.99
C PRO A 61 -5.12 -16.27 -8.46
N HIS A 62 -3.86 -16.43 -8.79
CA HIS A 62 -3.43 -16.68 -10.18
C HIS A 62 -3.76 -18.10 -10.65
N GLU A 63 -3.92 -19.04 -9.71
CA GLU A 63 -4.30 -20.43 -9.99
C GLU A 63 -5.81 -20.67 -9.82
N TYR A 64 -6.54 -19.66 -9.30
CA TYR A 64 -7.97 -19.82 -9.04
C TYR A 64 -8.79 -19.85 -10.33
N THR A 65 -9.76 -20.77 -10.37
CA THR A 65 -10.72 -20.90 -11.48
C THR A 65 -12.13 -20.85 -10.93
N LEU A 66 -13.03 -20.08 -11.59
CA LEU A 66 -14.43 -19.98 -11.20
C LEU A 66 -15.12 -21.34 -11.23
N THR A 67 -15.74 -21.69 -10.11
CA THR A 67 -16.59 -22.88 -10.00
C THR A 67 -18.03 -22.57 -10.46
N PRO A 68 -18.86 -23.59 -10.77
CA PRO A 68 -20.29 -23.36 -11.05
C PRO A 68 -21.02 -22.62 -9.91
N SER A 69 -20.66 -22.86 -8.65
CA SER A 69 -21.24 -22.17 -7.50
C SER A 69 -20.86 -20.68 -7.47
N ASP A 70 -19.63 -20.32 -7.84
CA ASP A 70 -19.21 -18.92 -7.95
C ASP A 70 -20.02 -18.19 -9.00
N ILE A 71 -20.25 -18.82 -10.16
CA ILE A 71 -21.07 -18.24 -11.23
C ILE A 71 -22.49 -17.98 -10.74
N GLU A 72 -23.08 -18.90 -9.98
CA GLU A 72 -24.42 -18.71 -9.42
C GLU A 72 -24.48 -17.57 -8.37
N ILE A 73 -23.41 -17.36 -7.61
CA ILE A 73 -23.29 -16.24 -6.67
C ILE A 73 -23.10 -14.93 -7.44
N ILE A 74 -22.21 -14.90 -8.42
CA ILE A 74 -21.93 -13.75 -9.30
C ILE A 74 -23.19 -13.24 -9.98
N LYS A 75 -24.04 -14.17 -10.50
CA LYS A 75 -25.32 -13.81 -11.17
C LYS A 75 -26.32 -13.11 -10.24
N LYS A 76 -26.20 -13.28 -8.93
CA LYS A 76 -27.09 -12.67 -7.92
C LYS A 76 -26.56 -11.33 -7.40
N ALA A 77 -25.31 -11.00 -7.67
CA ALA A 77 -24.68 -9.79 -7.20
C ALA A 77 -25.26 -8.53 -7.85
N ASP A 78 -25.27 -7.45 -7.11
CA ASP A 78 -25.57 -6.09 -7.61
C ASP A 78 -24.28 -5.40 -8.05
N LEU A 79 -23.19 -5.65 -7.33
CA LEU A 79 -21.88 -5.06 -7.54
C LEU A 79 -20.80 -6.12 -7.37
N ILE A 80 -19.80 -6.11 -8.24
CA ILE A 80 -18.62 -6.96 -8.13
C ILE A 80 -17.37 -6.05 -8.17
N VAL A 81 -16.46 -6.24 -7.23
CA VAL A 81 -15.21 -5.50 -7.13
C VAL A 81 -14.04 -6.44 -7.33
N THR A 82 -13.16 -6.12 -8.29
CA THR A 82 -12.03 -6.94 -8.68
C THR A 82 -10.73 -6.15 -8.66
N THR A 83 -9.61 -6.85 -8.50
CA THR A 83 -8.26 -6.27 -8.63
C THR A 83 -7.85 -6.10 -10.11
N GLY A 84 -8.55 -6.77 -11.02
CA GLY A 84 -8.45 -6.57 -12.47
C GLY A 84 -7.17 -7.11 -13.11
N HIS A 85 -6.48 -8.09 -12.49
CA HIS A 85 -5.23 -8.61 -13.05
C HIS A 85 -5.10 -10.14 -13.10
N THR A 86 -6.10 -10.88 -12.61
CA THR A 86 -6.11 -12.35 -12.67
C THR A 86 -7.02 -12.88 -13.77
N SER A 87 -6.78 -14.11 -14.21
CA SER A 87 -7.53 -14.73 -15.31
C SER A 87 -9.02 -14.93 -15.00
N PHE A 88 -9.36 -15.28 -13.75
CA PHE A 88 -10.77 -15.46 -13.36
C PHE A 88 -11.51 -14.13 -13.28
N GLU A 89 -10.84 -13.03 -12.88
CA GLU A 89 -11.41 -11.68 -12.86
C GLU A 89 -11.68 -11.19 -14.29
N ALA A 90 -10.76 -11.44 -15.23
CA ALA A 90 -10.97 -11.15 -16.64
C ALA A 90 -12.21 -11.89 -17.18
N LYS A 91 -12.44 -13.13 -16.75
CA LYS A 91 -13.63 -13.90 -17.11
C LYS A 91 -14.92 -13.28 -16.57
N ILE A 92 -14.91 -12.73 -15.35
CA ILE A 92 -16.06 -11.98 -14.78
C ILE A 92 -16.36 -10.74 -15.62
N SER A 93 -15.33 -9.99 -16.00
CA SER A 93 -15.50 -8.82 -16.87
C SER A 93 -16.06 -9.18 -18.24
N GLU A 94 -15.59 -10.27 -18.85
CA GLU A 94 -16.12 -10.81 -20.10
C GLU A 94 -17.61 -11.19 -19.99
N MET A 95 -18.01 -11.84 -18.88
CA MET A 95 -19.40 -12.21 -18.62
C MET A 95 -20.30 -10.96 -18.50
N ALA A 96 -19.80 -9.90 -17.88
CA ALA A 96 -20.54 -8.63 -17.80
C ALA A 96 -20.69 -7.95 -19.16
N GLU A 97 -19.61 -7.91 -19.97
CA GLU A 97 -19.62 -7.35 -21.32
C GLU A 97 -20.59 -8.10 -22.26
N LYS A 98 -20.70 -9.42 -22.11
CA LYS A 98 -21.63 -10.26 -22.85
C LYS A 98 -23.08 -10.19 -22.34
N GLY A 99 -23.33 -9.51 -21.21
CA GLY A 99 -24.64 -9.44 -20.57
C GLY A 99 -25.08 -10.76 -19.89
N GLU A 100 -24.16 -11.67 -19.62
CA GLU A 100 -24.42 -12.93 -18.92
C GLU A 100 -24.66 -12.70 -17.42
N ILE A 101 -24.14 -11.59 -16.88
CA ILE A 101 -24.39 -11.09 -15.52
C ILE A 101 -24.88 -9.65 -15.56
N LYS A 102 -25.73 -9.29 -14.59
CA LYS A 102 -26.31 -7.94 -14.48
C LYS A 102 -25.55 -7.05 -13.50
N ALA A 103 -24.66 -7.64 -12.72
CA ALA A 103 -23.87 -6.93 -11.73
C ALA A 103 -23.03 -5.82 -12.38
N ARG A 104 -22.93 -4.68 -11.69
CA ARG A 104 -21.93 -3.66 -12.01
C ARG A 104 -20.56 -4.22 -11.64
N VAL A 105 -19.64 -4.35 -12.59
CA VAL A 105 -18.25 -4.76 -12.32
C VAL A 105 -17.37 -3.53 -12.21
N ILE A 106 -16.58 -3.45 -11.13
CA ILE A 106 -15.56 -2.43 -10.87
C ILE A 106 -14.20 -3.13 -10.83
N GLU A 107 -13.37 -2.83 -11.82
CA GLU A 107 -11.97 -3.22 -11.83
C GLU A 107 -11.14 -2.08 -11.26
N ILE A 108 -10.48 -2.29 -10.13
CA ILE A 108 -9.72 -1.23 -9.42
C ILE A 108 -8.78 -0.45 -10.36
N PRO A 109 -7.97 -1.09 -11.23
CA PRO A 109 -7.07 -0.36 -12.12
C PRO A 109 -7.76 0.51 -13.17
N LYS A 110 -9.03 0.26 -13.46
CA LYS A 110 -9.83 1.02 -14.44
C LYS A 110 -10.61 2.19 -13.82
N ILE A 111 -10.54 2.36 -12.50
CA ILE A 111 -11.19 3.47 -11.82
C ILE A 111 -10.52 4.79 -12.22
N PRO A 112 -11.27 5.81 -12.70
CA PRO A 112 -10.71 7.11 -13.03
C PRO A 112 -10.02 7.76 -11.83
N GLY A 113 -8.74 8.12 -12.01
CA GLY A 113 -7.93 8.73 -10.96
C GLY A 113 -7.03 7.75 -10.20
N ILE A 114 -7.18 6.45 -10.39
CA ILE A 114 -6.20 5.49 -9.88
C ILE A 114 -4.90 5.61 -10.68
N VAL A 115 -3.80 5.80 -9.96
CA VAL A 115 -2.47 5.87 -10.55
C VAL A 115 -1.82 4.49 -10.56
N ILE A 116 -1.59 3.95 -11.76
CA ILE A 116 -0.87 2.70 -11.94
C ILE A 116 0.62 3.00 -12.11
N ARG A 117 1.43 2.53 -11.14
CA ARG A 117 2.88 2.68 -11.15
C ARG A 117 3.52 1.66 -12.08
N LYS A 118 4.71 1.99 -12.57
CA LYS A 118 5.53 1.03 -13.30
C LYS A 118 6.32 0.17 -12.32
N ASN A 119 6.38 -1.13 -12.58
CA ASN A 119 7.31 -2.03 -11.90
C ASN A 119 8.73 -1.48 -12.04
N PRO A 120 9.47 -1.23 -10.97
CA PRO A 120 10.76 -0.53 -11.01
C PRO A 120 11.86 -1.32 -11.74
N VAL A 121 11.68 -2.62 -11.93
CA VAL A 121 12.65 -3.50 -12.61
C VAL A 121 12.24 -3.77 -14.05
N LEU A 122 10.97 -4.14 -14.28
CA LEU A 122 10.47 -4.54 -15.60
C LEU A 122 9.99 -3.36 -16.45
N GLY A 123 9.63 -2.23 -15.83
CA GLY A 123 9.06 -1.08 -16.52
C GLY A 123 7.61 -1.27 -16.99
N THR A 124 7.03 -2.44 -16.80
CA THR A 124 5.62 -2.76 -17.08
C THR A 124 4.69 -2.18 -16.02
N PRO A 125 3.38 -1.98 -16.31
CA PRO A 125 2.42 -1.57 -15.28
C PRO A 125 2.39 -2.59 -14.13
N ASN A 126 2.41 -2.10 -12.88
CA ASN A 126 2.23 -2.92 -11.70
C ASN A 126 0.79 -2.86 -11.23
N TYR A 127 0.04 -3.94 -11.42
CA TYR A 127 -1.36 -4.06 -10.98
C TYR A 127 -1.54 -4.65 -9.58
N HIS A 128 -0.43 -4.98 -8.88
CA HIS A 128 -0.50 -5.57 -7.55
C HIS A 128 -0.86 -4.51 -6.49
N MET A 129 -2.09 -4.56 -6.04
CA MET A 129 -2.64 -3.73 -4.95
C MET A 129 -2.39 -2.22 -5.07
N PRO A 130 -2.84 -1.56 -6.15
CA PRO A 130 -2.72 -0.11 -6.31
C PRO A 130 -3.29 0.70 -5.13
N ILE A 131 -4.29 0.14 -4.43
CA ILE A 131 -4.95 0.76 -3.27
C ILE A 131 -4.08 0.78 -1.99
N TYR A 132 -2.88 0.23 -2.00
CA TYR A 132 -1.91 0.43 -0.92
C TYR A 132 -1.22 1.81 -0.99
N ASP A 133 -1.41 2.55 -2.08
CA ASP A 133 -1.14 3.99 -2.10
C ASP A 133 -2.32 4.73 -1.45
N PRO A 134 -2.10 5.62 -0.45
CA PRO A 134 -3.16 6.32 0.26
C PRO A 134 -4.12 7.13 -0.64
N GLU A 135 -3.60 7.79 -1.67
CA GLU A 135 -4.41 8.59 -2.60
C GLU A 135 -5.25 7.69 -3.50
N ASN A 136 -4.66 6.60 -3.99
CA ASN A 136 -5.41 5.58 -4.73
C ASN A 136 -6.51 4.97 -3.86
N PHE A 137 -6.23 4.70 -2.57
CA PHE A 137 -7.23 4.16 -1.67
C PHE A 137 -8.42 5.11 -1.47
N ILE A 138 -8.16 6.39 -1.26
CA ILE A 138 -9.22 7.40 -1.17
C ILE A 138 -10.04 7.44 -2.46
N THR A 139 -9.36 7.47 -3.62
CA THR A 139 -10.01 7.48 -4.95
C THR A 139 -10.90 6.24 -5.15
N TYR A 140 -10.41 5.07 -4.78
CA TYR A 140 -11.14 3.81 -4.82
C TYR A 140 -12.41 3.87 -3.95
N MET A 141 -12.27 4.24 -2.69
CA MET A 141 -13.40 4.30 -1.75
C MET A 141 -14.47 5.32 -2.18
N GLU A 142 -14.06 6.48 -2.71
CA GLU A 142 -14.99 7.48 -3.25
C GLU A 142 -15.73 7.00 -4.49
N TYR A 143 -15.03 6.26 -5.36
CA TYR A 143 -15.65 5.67 -6.52
C TYR A 143 -16.68 4.61 -6.13
N LEU A 144 -16.34 3.74 -5.19
CA LEU A 144 -17.26 2.75 -4.63
C LEU A 144 -18.52 3.41 -4.04
N ALA A 145 -18.36 4.44 -3.21
CA ALA A 145 -19.49 5.13 -2.60
C ALA A 145 -20.43 5.73 -3.65
N ARG A 146 -19.89 6.28 -4.74
CA ARG A 146 -20.72 6.79 -5.86
C ARG A 146 -21.48 5.67 -6.57
N GLU A 147 -20.83 4.56 -6.87
CA GLU A 147 -21.48 3.44 -7.54
C GLU A 147 -22.52 2.76 -6.64
N MET A 148 -22.22 2.55 -5.35
CA MET A 148 -23.17 2.00 -4.38
C MET A 148 -24.37 2.94 -4.19
N ALA A 149 -24.15 4.26 -4.15
CA ALA A 149 -25.24 5.24 -4.06
C ALA A 149 -26.13 5.27 -5.32
N ARG A 150 -25.61 4.93 -6.50
CA ARG A 150 -26.41 4.77 -7.73
C ARG A 150 -27.26 3.51 -7.68
N LEU A 151 -26.70 2.41 -7.16
CA LEU A 151 -27.39 1.13 -7.05
C LEU A 151 -28.41 1.12 -5.91
N ASN A 152 -28.11 1.81 -4.80
CA ASN A 152 -29.00 1.96 -3.64
C ASN A 152 -29.11 3.43 -3.21
N PRO A 153 -29.97 4.23 -3.87
CA PRO A 153 -30.14 5.66 -3.55
C PRO A 153 -30.63 5.94 -2.13
N SER A 154 -31.31 4.99 -1.49
CA SER A 154 -31.79 5.15 -0.11
C SER A 154 -30.65 5.24 0.92
N CYS A 155 -29.50 4.65 0.63
CA CYS A 155 -28.29 4.68 1.46
C CYS A 155 -27.27 5.76 1.04
N LYS A 156 -27.60 6.63 0.08
CA LYS A 156 -26.66 7.62 -0.49
C LYS A 156 -25.94 8.43 0.59
N THR A 157 -26.69 9.05 1.51
CA THR A 157 -26.13 9.88 2.59
C THR A 157 -25.16 9.08 3.45
N TYR A 158 -25.54 7.85 3.81
CA TYR A 158 -24.71 6.97 4.62
C TYR A 158 -23.35 6.69 3.95
N TYR A 159 -23.33 6.29 2.67
CA TYR A 159 -22.09 6.04 1.94
C TYR A 159 -21.17 7.25 1.94
N PHE A 160 -21.70 8.46 1.68
CA PHE A 160 -20.87 9.67 1.63
C PHE A 160 -20.37 10.14 3.00
N GLU A 161 -21.12 9.95 4.07
CA GLU A 161 -20.66 10.22 5.44
C GLU A 161 -19.49 9.30 5.82
N ARG A 162 -19.59 8.02 5.46
CA ARG A 162 -18.50 7.05 5.70
C ARG A 162 -17.23 7.47 4.97
N ILE A 163 -17.33 7.90 3.70
CA ILE A 163 -16.16 8.38 2.94
C ILE A 163 -15.48 9.57 3.63
N SER A 164 -16.22 10.53 4.14
CA SER A 164 -15.64 11.67 4.88
C SER A 164 -14.81 11.20 6.08
N SER A 165 -15.29 10.19 6.81
CA SER A 165 -14.55 9.59 7.92
C SER A 165 -13.29 8.84 7.47
N ILE A 166 -13.40 8.03 6.41
CA ILE A 166 -12.30 7.26 5.82
C ILE A 166 -11.17 8.21 5.37
N ARG A 167 -11.50 9.24 4.60
CA ARG A 167 -10.54 10.25 4.14
C ARG A 167 -9.75 10.85 5.31
N LYS A 168 -10.43 11.31 6.36
CA LYS A 168 -9.79 11.87 7.55
C LYS A 168 -8.87 10.88 8.27
N GLN A 169 -9.19 9.59 8.24
CA GLN A 169 -8.34 8.56 8.83
C GLN A 169 -7.07 8.34 8.00
N VAL A 170 -7.18 8.26 6.68
CA VAL A 170 -6.03 8.13 5.76
C VAL A 170 -5.13 9.35 5.84
N GLU A 171 -5.69 10.57 5.78
CA GLU A 171 -4.95 11.83 5.89
C GLU A 171 -4.15 11.91 7.20
N ARG A 172 -4.72 11.44 8.32
CA ARG A 172 -3.99 11.35 9.60
C ARG A 172 -2.82 10.39 9.55
N VAL A 173 -2.98 9.21 8.92
CA VAL A 173 -1.88 8.26 8.74
C VAL A 173 -0.78 8.90 7.90
N VAL A 174 -1.12 9.51 6.77
CA VAL A 174 -0.15 10.17 5.88
C VAL A 174 0.60 11.29 6.59
N ALA A 175 -0.13 12.15 7.33
CA ALA A 175 0.47 13.28 8.07
C ALA A 175 1.38 12.84 9.22
N SER A 176 1.10 11.70 9.85
CA SER A 176 1.92 11.16 10.95
C SER A 176 3.09 10.29 10.51
N THR A 177 3.16 9.93 9.21
CA THR A 177 4.22 9.05 8.70
C THR A 177 5.45 9.86 8.30
N PRO A 178 6.62 9.62 8.91
CA PRO A 178 7.88 10.24 8.47
C PRO A 178 8.18 9.91 7.02
N LYS A 179 8.71 10.88 6.27
CA LYS A 179 9.21 10.63 4.91
C LYS A 179 10.64 10.09 4.97
N LEU A 180 10.90 9.00 4.25
CA LEU A 180 12.22 8.40 4.15
C LEU A 180 12.72 8.54 2.70
N SER A 181 13.84 9.26 2.51
CA SER A 181 14.50 9.30 1.19
C SER A 181 15.59 8.23 1.17
N ILE A 182 15.20 6.98 0.92
CA ILE A 182 16.08 5.81 1.04
C ILE A 182 15.87 4.85 -0.12
N ASP A 183 16.96 4.31 -0.63
CA ASP A 183 16.95 3.25 -1.64
C ASP A 183 16.75 1.89 -0.95
N ALA A 184 15.86 1.07 -1.49
CA ALA A 184 15.46 -0.20 -0.91
C ALA A 184 15.49 -1.35 -1.92
N VAL A 185 15.59 -2.57 -1.39
CA VAL A 185 15.30 -3.81 -2.10
C VAL A 185 14.04 -4.44 -1.52
N ALA A 186 13.18 -4.97 -2.39
CA ALA A 186 11.98 -5.67 -1.94
C ALA A 186 11.93 -7.13 -2.44
N ASP A 187 11.16 -7.95 -1.74
CA ASP A 187 10.94 -9.34 -2.13
C ASP A 187 10.07 -9.46 -3.39
N SER A 188 9.10 -8.56 -3.58
CA SER A 188 8.16 -8.62 -4.70
C SER A 188 7.55 -7.25 -5.04
N PRO A 189 6.92 -7.07 -6.22
CA PRO A 189 6.29 -5.81 -6.61
C PRO A 189 5.03 -5.46 -5.80
N VAL A 190 4.49 -6.40 -5.04
CA VAL A 190 3.28 -6.21 -4.22
C VAL A 190 3.44 -5.07 -3.21
N VAL A 191 4.65 -4.84 -2.70
CA VAL A 191 4.92 -3.83 -1.65
C VAL A 191 5.08 -2.41 -2.21
N GLN A 192 5.19 -2.24 -3.53
CA GLN A 192 5.56 -0.96 -4.15
C GLN A 192 4.64 0.19 -3.71
N TYR A 193 3.35 -0.01 -3.82
CA TYR A 193 2.37 1.02 -3.47
C TYR A 193 2.34 1.35 -1.98
N ALA A 194 2.70 0.41 -1.12
CA ALA A 194 2.75 0.63 0.32
C ALA A 194 3.93 1.51 0.77
N VAL A 195 4.99 1.64 -0.05
CA VAL A 195 6.23 2.29 0.38
C VAL A 195 6.63 3.53 -0.42
N GLU A 196 6.27 3.64 -1.71
CA GLU A 196 6.75 4.76 -2.53
C GLU A 196 6.16 6.13 -2.11
N TRP A 197 4.94 6.16 -1.58
CA TRP A 197 4.35 7.39 -1.02
C TRP A 197 5.11 7.92 0.21
N ILE A 198 5.90 7.07 0.87
CA ILE A 198 6.76 7.42 2.01
C ILE A 198 8.08 8.04 1.54
N GLY A 199 8.44 7.89 0.25
CA GLY A 199 9.71 8.33 -0.35
C GLY A 199 10.76 7.22 -0.44
N ILE A 200 10.39 5.97 -0.13
CA ILE A 200 11.24 4.78 -0.29
C ILE A 200 11.27 4.41 -1.78
N LYS A 201 12.48 4.27 -2.34
CA LYS A 201 12.69 3.96 -3.76
C LYS A 201 13.14 2.51 -3.91
N LEU A 202 12.32 1.68 -4.55
CA LEU A 202 12.68 0.30 -4.83
C LEU A 202 13.68 0.25 -6.00
N LYS A 203 14.92 -0.16 -5.73
CA LYS A 203 15.99 -0.33 -6.74
C LYS A 203 16.06 -1.76 -7.26
N TYR A 204 15.70 -2.72 -6.43
CA TYR A 204 15.71 -4.12 -6.75
C TYR A 204 14.43 -4.80 -6.27
N LEU A 205 13.96 -5.75 -7.06
CA LEU A 205 12.94 -6.72 -6.68
C LEU A 205 13.55 -8.12 -6.81
N VAL A 206 13.45 -8.95 -5.77
CA VAL A 206 14.00 -10.31 -5.82
C VAL A 206 13.11 -11.23 -6.68
N VAL A 207 11.79 -11.01 -6.63
CA VAL A 207 10.82 -11.58 -7.56
C VAL A 207 10.20 -10.42 -8.32
N ALA A 208 10.42 -10.35 -9.62
CA ALA A 208 9.97 -9.20 -10.40
C ALA A 208 8.50 -9.29 -10.79
N GLU A 209 7.95 -10.50 -10.94
CA GLU A 209 6.54 -10.79 -11.21
C GLU A 209 6.22 -12.24 -10.85
N HIS A 210 4.97 -12.54 -10.43
CA HIS A 210 4.56 -13.91 -10.19
C HIS A 210 4.67 -14.77 -11.46
N GLY A 211 5.38 -15.91 -11.36
CA GLY A 211 5.57 -16.85 -12.47
C GLY A 211 6.71 -16.50 -13.44
N LEU A 212 7.22 -15.28 -13.44
CA LEU A 212 8.42 -14.90 -14.18
C LEU A 212 9.59 -14.81 -13.20
N GLN A 213 10.49 -15.77 -13.26
CA GLN A 213 11.79 -15.70 -12.59
C GLN A 213 12.69 -14.67 -13.30
N ALA A 214 12.37 -13.39 -13.21
CA ALA A 214 13.37 -12.37 -13.38
C ALA A 214 14.14 -12.31 -12.06
N ASN A 215 15.02 -13.28 -11.83
CA ASN A 215 16.00 -13.15 -10.78
C ASN A 215 16.90 -11.97 -11.14
N PRO A 216 16.87 -10.84 -10.40
CA PRO A 216 18.07 -10.08 -10.30
C PRO A 216 19.11 -11.07 -9.80
N ASP A 217 20.28 -11.07 -10.34
CA ASP A 217 21.40 -11.86 -9.80
C ASP A 217 21.45 -11.56 -8.30
N LEU A 218 21.07 -12.54 -7.48
CA LEU A 218 21.04 -12.38 -6.02
C LEU A 218 22.40 -11.88 -5.49
N ALA A 219 23.48 -12.21 -6.22
CA ALA A 219 24.82 -11.71 -5.94
C ALA A 219 24.91 -10.17 -6.12
N VAL A 220 24.21 -9.58 -7.09
CA VAL A 220 24.14 -8.13 -7.26
C VAL A 220 23.41 -7.47 -6.10
N VAL A 221 22.30 -8.06 -5.65
CA VAL A 221 21.54 -7.56 -4.48
C VAL A 221 22.39 -7.67 -3.22
N GLU A 222 23.03 -8.82 -2.98
CA GLU A 222 23.91 -9.05 -1.84
C GLU A 222 25.06 -8.05 -1.81
N LYS A 223 25.73 -7.85 -2.94
CA LYS A 223 26.78 -6.84 -3.07
C LYS A 223 26.28 -5.44 -2.75
N ALA A 224 25.10 -5.05 -3.26
CA ALA A 224 24.52 -3.74 -2.99
C ALA A 224 24.19 -3.52 -1.50
N LEU A 225 23.75 -4.57 -0.80
CA LEU A 225 23.53 -4.55 0.65
C LEU A 225 24.86 -4.37 1.41
N ILE A 226 25.90 -5.16 1.08
CA ILE A 226 27.22 -5.10 1.71
C ILE A 226 27.89 -3.74 1.47
N GLU A 227 27.78 -3.18 0.28
CA GLU A 227 28.36 -1.89 -0.09
C GLU A 227 27.58 -0.68 0.47
N GLY A 228 26.46 -0.91 1.19
CA GLY A 228 25.63 0.16 1.75
C GLY A 228 24.88 1.01 0.70
N LYS A 229 24.71 0.51 -0.52
CA LYS A 229 23.94 1.15 -1.58
C LYS A 229 22.43 1.05 -1.35
N ILE A 230 22.03 0.08 -0.53
CA ILE A 230 20.67 -0.17 -0.09
C ILE A 230 20.59 0.04 1.41
N GLY A 231 19.69 0.91 1.83
CA GLY A 231 19.52 1.25 3.24
C GLY A 231 18.30 0.63 3.90
N LEU A 232 17.46 -0.08 3.12
CA LEU A 232 16.24 -0.69 3.64
C LEU A 232 15.91 -1.98 2.87
N VAL A 233 15.50 -3.00 3.60
CA VAL A 233 14.90 -4.21 3.05
C VAL A 233 13.41 -4.17 3.29
N VAL A 234 12.59 -4.43 2.26
CA VAL A 234 11.13 -4.44 2.33
C VAL A 234 10.62 -5.83 2.00
N VAL A 235 9.84 -6.42 2.88
CA VAL A 235 9.37 -7.80 2.75
C VAL A 235 7.87 -7.88 3.02
N THR A 236 7.16 -8.65 2.21
CA THR A 236 5.76 -8.99 2.46
C THR A 236 5.67 -9.88 3.71
N GLU A 237 4.90 -9.44 4.71
CA GLU A 237 4.54 -10.26 5.85
C GLU A 237 3.55 -11.33 5.40
N GLN A 238 3.39 -12.43 6.10
CA GLN A 238 2.63 -13.60 5.65
C GLN A 238 3.00 -14.04 4.20
N TYR A 239 2.83 -15.28 3.87
CA TYR A 239 3.20 -15.85 2.54
C TYR A 239 4.67 -15.58 2.14
N ARG A 240 5.60 -15.69 3.10
CA ARG A 240 7.03 -15.52 2.85
C ARG A 240 7.55 -16.60 1.93
N SER A 241 8.17 -16.18 0.86
CA SER A 241 8.92 -17.05 -0.04
C SER A 241 10.32 -17.34 0.52
N LYS A 242 11.02 -18.35 -0.03
CA LYS A 242 12.45 -18.57 0.24
C LYS A 242 13.31 -17.31 -0.02
N TYR A 243 12.87 -16.44 -0.91
CA TYR A 243 13.53 -15.17 -1.23
C TYR A 243 13.30 -14.11 -0.17
N SER A 244 12.08 -14.04 0.40
CA SER A 244 11.80 -13.17 1.54
C SER A 244 12.67 -13.52 2.75
N GLU A 245 12.78 -14.82 3.05
CA GLU A 245 13.64 -15.32 4.14
C GLU A 245 15.12 -15.03 3.89
N TRP A 246 15.57 -15.22 2.65
CA TRP A 246 16.94 -14.89 2.25
C TRP A 246 17.24 -13.40 2.44
N LEU A 247 16.32 -12.50 2.02
CA LEU A 247 16.46 -11.05 2.21
C LEU A 247 16.53 -10.67 3.68
N ILE A 248 15.67 -11.22 4.52
CA ILE A 248 15.68 -10.97 5.97
C ILE A 248 17.02 -11.39 6.58
N LYS A 249 17.51 -12.58 6.21
CA LYS A 249 18.81 -13.06 6.67
C LYS A 249 19.95 -12.11 6.27
N LYS A 250 19.98 -11.65 5.01
CA LYS A 250 20.98 -10.70 4.52
C LYS A 250 20.88 -9.33 5.20
N ALA A 251 19.67 -8.86 5.47
CA ALA A 251 19.45 -7.64 6.23
C ALA A 251 20.03 -7.73 7.64
N ILE A 252 19.81 -8.84 8.34
CA ILE A 252 20.38 -9.10 9.68
C ILE A 252 21.93 -9.14 9.62
N GLU A 253 22.51 -9.86 8.65
CA GLU A 253 23.96 -9.97 8.47
C GLU A 253 24.62 -8.61 8.18
N THR A 254 23.93 -7.70 7.51
CA THR A 254 24.45 -6.37 7.13
C THR A 254 24.01 -5.24 8.07
N GLY A 255 23.15 -5.53 9.07
CA GLY A 255 22.60 -4.52 9.98
C GLY A 255 21.61 -3.55 9.33
N ILE A 256 21.06 -3.90 8.16
CA ILE A 256 20.08 -3.07 7.44
C ILE A 256 18.70 -3.30 8.04
N PRO A 257 17.91 -2.24 8.31
CA PRO A 257 16.56 -2.40 8.83
C PRO A 257 15.63 -3.11 7.83
N VAL A 258 14.66 -3.86 8.37
CA VAL A 258 13.63 -4.56 7.61
C VAL A 258 12.29 -3.89 7.87
N LEU A 259 11.58 -3.54 6.81
CA LEU A 259 10.19 -3.06 6.84
C LEU A 259 9.28 -4.20 6.38
N LEU A 260 8.33 -4.59 7.23
CA LEU A 260 7.35 -5.61 6.93
C LEU A 260 6.06 -4.98 6.40
N ILE A 261 5.60 -5.41 5.25
CA ILE A 261 4.35 -4.95 4.64
C ILE A 261 3.30 -6.06 4.79
N PRO A 262 2.15 -5.78 5.43
CA PRO A 262 1.07 -6.75 5.52
C PRO A 262 0.66 -7.24 4.12
N SER A 263 0.52 -8.55 3.97
CA SER A 263 0.08 -9.12 2.70
C SER A 263 -1.25 -8.51 2.26
N PRO A 264 -1.45 -8.24 0.96
CA PRO A 264 -2.75 -7.89 0.43
C PRO A 264 -3.85 -8.88 0.79
N MET A 265 -3.48 -10.15 0.96
CA MET A 265 -4.41 -11.24 1.29
C MET A 265 -4.63 -11.43 2.79
N SER A 266 -3.98 -10.63 3.66
CA SER A 266 -4.20 -10.68 5.11
C SER A 266 -5.49 -9.95 5.49
N LYS A 267 -6.06 -10.32 6.63
CA LYS A 267 -7.20 -9.61 7.24
C LYS A 267 -6.85 -8.18 7.62
N GLY A 268 -7.87 -7.37 7.78
CA GLY A 268 -7.78 -5.98 8.16
C GLY A 268 -7.90 -5.02 6.98
N THR A 269 -8.43 -3.85 7.27
CA THR A 269 -8.65 -2.78 6.30
C THR A 269 -7.32 -2.24 5.76
N THR A 270 -7.34 -1.67 4.57
CA THR A 270 -6.18 -0.96 4.01
C THR A 270 -5.70 0.16 4.95
N ILE A 271 -6.61 0.85 5.64
CA ILE A 271 -6.23 1.88 6.64
C ILE A 271 -5.40 1.29 7.78
N GLU A 272 -5.77 0.13 8.31
CA GLU A 272 -5.03 -0.56 9.37
C GLU A 272 -3.64 -0.99 8.89
N LYS A 273 -3.56 -1.51 7.68
CA LYS A 273 -2.29 -1.89 7.05
C LYS A 273 -1.38 -0.69 6.82
N LEU A 274 -1.91 0.43 6.32
CA LEU A 274 -1.16 1.69 6.18
C LEU A 274 -0.67 2.21 7.54
N ARG A 275 -1.50 2.13 8.58
CA ARG A 275 -1.11 2.52 9.95
C ARG A 275 0.00 1.63 10.49
N TYR A 276 -0.07 0.33 10.27
CA TYR A 276 0.98 -0.61 10.67
C TYR A 276 2.31 -0.28 10.01
N VAL A 277 2.30 -0.02 8.69
CA VAL A 277 3.50 0.42 7.95
C VAL A 277 4.03 1.74 8.51
N SER A 278 3.15 2.72 8.74
CA SER A 278 3.51 4.04 9.33
C SER A 278 4.24 3.90 10.66
N LEU A 279 3.77 3.04 11.56
CA LEU A 279 4.40 2.82 12.88
C LEU A 279 5.82 2.21 12.75
N GLN A 280 6.01 1.25 11.85
CA GLN A 280 7.33 0.67 11.60
C GLN A 280 8.29 1.70 11.00
N VAL A 281 7.80 2.50 10.04
CA VAL A 281 8.58 3.58 9.42
C VAL A 281 9.01 4.63 10.46
N ALA A 282 8.14 5.00 11.40
CA ALA A 282 8.50 5.90 12.50
C ALA A 282 9.59 5.31 13.40
N SER A 283 9.52 4.02 13.71
CA SER A 283 10.56 3.31 14.46
C SER A 283 11.90 3.29 13.71
N ILE A 284 11.88 2.96 12.43
CA ILE A 284 13.08 2.93 11.57
C ILE A 284 13.70 4.33 11.47
N ALA A 285 12.88 5.37 11.24
CA ALA A 285 13.34 6.76 11.15
C ALA A 285 14.05 7.19 12.44
N SER A 286 13.48 6.87 13.60
CA SER A 286 14.08 7.16 14.92
C SER A 286 15.40 6.43 15.12
N SER A 287 15.49 5.17 14.70
CA SER A 287 16.72 4.38 14.79
C SER A 287 17.86 4.95 13.92
N ILE A 288 17.53 5.35 12.68
CA ILE A 288 18.49 5.99 11.76
C ILE A 288 18.98 7.33 12.34
N GLN A 289 18.08 8.13 12.89
CA GLN A 289 18.44 9.42 13.51
C GLN A 289 19.35 9.24 14.73
N ASN A 290 19.06 8.29 15.61
CA ASN A 290 19.87 7.99 16.78
C ASN A 290 21.27 7.47 16.39
N TYR A 291 21.34 6.64 15.33
CA TYR A 291 22.64 6.15 14.81
C TYR A 291 23.51 7.31 14.29
N ASN A 292 22.92 8.25 13.54
CA ASN A 292 23.63 9.43 13.04
C ASN A 292 24.13 10.33 14.17
N VAL A 293 23.33 10.58 15.19
CA VAL A 293 23.72 11.36 16.38
C VAL A 293 24.86 10.66 17.12
N SER A 294 24.78 9.35 17.32
CA SER A 294 25.84 8.59 17.99
C SER A 294 27.14 8.56 17.20
N ALA A 295 27.05 8.43 15.86
CA ALA A 295 28.20 8.48 14.97
C ALA A 295 28.86 9.87 14.94
N GLU A 296 28.07 10.94 15.01
CA GLU A 296 28.58 12.31 15.09
C GLU A 296 29.26 12.58 16.43
N HIS A 297 28.68 12.14 17.55
CA HIS A 297 29.29 12.20 18.87
C HIS A 297 30.62 11.45 18.94
N SER A 298 30.70 10.26 18.35
CA SER A 298 31.94 9.48 18.31
C SER A 298 32.99 10.13 17.40
N ARG A 299 32.63 10.80 16.33
CA ARG A 299 33.57 11.59 15.48
C ARG A 299 34.05 12.84 16.21
N VAL A 300 33.18 13.55 16.93
CA VAL A 300 33.52 14.70 17.74
C VAL A 300 34.48 14.29 18.86
N ASN A 301 34.16 13.26 19.65
CA ASN A 301 35.05 12.74 20.69
C ASN A 301 36.40 12.32 20.14
N ARG A 302 36.46 11.61 19.01
CA ARG A 302 37.73 11.21 18.39
C ARG A 302 38.56 12.43 17.94
N ARG A 303 37.94 13.52 17.48
CA ARG A 303 38.65 14.77 17.19
C ARG A 303 39.22 15.43 18.44
N PHE A 304 38.48 15.47 19.55
CA PHE A 304 38.97 16.01 20.82
C PHE A 304 40.17 15.18 21.32
N TYR A 305 40.10 13.87 21.33
CA TYR A 305 41.24 13.01 21.71
C TYR A 305 42.48 13.26 20.86
N ILE A 306 42.35 13.41 19.54
CA ILE A 306 43.51 13.71 18.67
C ILE A 306 44.10 15.08 18.98
N ILE A 307 43.31 16.10 19.24
CA ILE A 307 43.78 17.45 19.61
C ILE A 307 44.54 17.39 20.93
N ASP A 308 44.03 16.68 21.93
CA ASP A 308 44.69 16.51 23.23
C ASP A 308 46.04 15.76 23.08
N TYR A 309 46.11 14.72 22.30
CA TYR A 309 47.38 14.03 22.04
C TYR A 309 48.41 14.90 21.31
N VAL A 310 47.99 15.71 20.35
CA VAL A 310 48.84 16.67 19.62
C VAL A 310 49.36 17.76 20.58
N ALA A 311 48.50 18.28 21.44
CA ALA A 311 48.88 19.31 22.43
C ALA A 311 49.90 18.77 23.45
N ILE A 312 49.73 17.55 23.95
CA ILE A 312 50.63 16.88 24.85
C ILE A 312 52.00 16.62 24.15
N ALA A 313 51.96 16.14 22.91
CA ALA A 313 53.22 15.89 22.17
C ALA A 313 54.00 17.17 21.89
N LEU A 314 53.35 18.27 21.56
CA LEU A 314 53.96 19.58 21.39
C LEU A 314 54.54 20.11 22.72
N GLY A 315 53.83 19.92 23.83
CA GLY A 315 54.32 20.30 25.18
C GLY A 315 55.58 19.57 25.55
N ILE A 316 55.67 18.24 25.29
CA ILE A 316 56.88 17.44 25.53
C ILE A 316 58.02 17.91 24.63
N LEU A 317 57.79 18.22 23.38
CA LEU A 317 58.79 18.70 22.42
C LEU A 317 59.37 20.07 22.89
N VAL A 318 58.54 21.02 23.29
CA VAL A 318 58.97 22.31 23.80
C VAL A 318 59.78 22.16 25.08
N TYR A 319 59.35 21.28 25.98
CA TYR A 319 60.10 20.99 27.20
C TYR A 319 61.49 20.39 26.94
N ALA A 320 61.59 19.43 26.00
CA ALA A 320 62.86 18.83 25.57
C ALA A 320 63.82 19.89 24.96
N LEU A 321 63.27 20.80 24.13
CA LEU A 321 64.06 21.90 23.55
C LEU A 321 64.55 22.90 24.62
N MET A 322 63.74 23.19 25.64
CA MET A 322 64.19 24.02 26.78
C MET A 322 65.33 23.35 27.55
N LEU A 323 65.26 22.05 27.85
CA LEU A 323 66.31 21.31 28.51
C LEU A 323 67.61 21.32 27.73
N THR A 324 67.56 21.14 26.41
CA THR A 324 68.72 21.18 25.54
C THR A 324 69.38 22.59 25.51
N ALA A 325 68.54 23.66 25.50
CA ALA A 325 69.00 25.03 25.52
C ALA A 325 69.72 25.40 26.87
N ILE A 326 69.21 24.89 27.99
CA ILE A 326 69.81 25.05 29.28
C ILE A 326 71.19 24.33 29.33
N TRP A 327 71.25 23.07 28.88
CA TRP A 327 72.43 22.29 28.83
C TRP A 327 73.52 22.91 27.92
N CYS A 328 73.19 23.52 26.81
CA CYS A 328 74.10 24.25 25.95
C CYS A 328 74.65 25.58 26.55
N ARG A 329 73.97 26.14 27.55
CA ARG A 329 74.44 27.34 28.24
C ARG A 329 75.41 27.08 29.40
N GLU A 330 75.37 25.89 29.91
CA GLU A 330 76.25 25.49 31.02
C GLU A 330 77.58 24.84 30.53
N LYS A 331 77.81 24.71 29.21
CA LYS A 331 79.09 24.42 28.60
C LYS A 331 79.75 25.62 28.00
#